data_77fd14e8043af5152c368a8d235b23af
#
_entry.id   77fd14e8043af5152c368a8d235b23af
#
_cell.length_a   1.000
_cell.length_b   1.000
_cell.length_c   1.000
_cell.angle_alpha   90.00
_cell.angle_beta   90.00
_cell.angle_gamma   90.00
#
_symmetry.space_group_name_H-M   'P 1'
#
loop_
_entity.id
_entity.type
_entity.pdbx_description
1 polymer ?
#
loop_
_entity_poly.entity_id
_entity_poly.type
_entity_poly.pdbx_seq_one_letter_code
_entity_poly.pdbx_strand_id
1 'polypeptide(L)'
;LHSILMIFAGIGVWLILSKKSFESKIFIKNDMKVFVLIFGITGVYVSSTFIRLELFASLSLVILASISLSILSKNFFMINTSTKKSILFKILFVVLILILFITPMIFPSNLNWINAIDSPPVILNGATVNPPSSDWKEALEWIKINTPEDSVIASWWDYGYWIQTLGERATLSDNSTIHSNLIEDHARMLLSNPDEGWKMLQEMNADYIVTFISVQKVEDAQWEDDQIYLLGGGGDESKIFWIANIAGLPMQKYVETSDASVPTNYLWNETLIGKMIP
;
A
#
# COMPACT_ATOMS: atom_id res chain seq x y z
N LEU A 1 10.32 -13.93 -0.03
CA LEU A 1 11.51 -13.29 -0.59
C LEU A 1 12.22 -12.39 0.40
N HIS A 2 11.50 -11.59 1.18
CA HIS A 2 12.10 -10.71 2.20
C HIS A 2 13.09 -11.46 3.11
N SER A 3 12.76 -12.68 3.53
CA SER A 3 13.65 -13.49 4.40
C SER A 3 15.00 -13.81 3.75
N ILE A 4 15.02 -14.15 2.46
CA ILE A 4 16.24 -14.45 1.73
C ILE A 4 17.07 -13.18 1.52
N LEU A 5 16.42 -12.08 1.12
CA LEU A 5 17.08 -10.78 0.97
C LEU A 5 17.67 -10.28 2.29
N MET A 6 16.98 -10.48 3.42
CA MET A 6 17.49 -10.12 4.75
C MET A 6 18.79 -10.83 5.09
N ILE A 7 18.90 -12.13 4.80
CA ILE A 7 20.12 -12.91 5.03
C ILE A 7 21.26 -12.34 4.19
N PHE A 8 21.07 -12.15 2.89
CA PHE A 8 22.09 -11.59 2.01
C PHE A 8 22.43 -10.15 2.36
N ALA A 9 21.44 -9.34 2.77
CA ALA A 9 21.68 -7.97 3.23
C ALA A 9 22.53 -7.95 4.51
N GLY A 10 22.26 -8.81 5.48
CA GLY A 10 23.08 -8.97 6.69
C GLY A 10 24.53 -9.37 6.37
N ILE A 11 24.72 -10.32 5.45
CA ILE A 11 26.04 -10.67 4.93
C ILE A 11 26.68 -9.47 4.24
N GLY A 12 25.92 -8.68 3.46
CA GLY A 12 26.39 -7.47 2.79
C GLY A 12 26.93 -6.43 3.78
N VAL A 13 26.18 -6.15 4.84
CA VAL A 13 26.62 -5.27 5.94
C VAL A 13 27.90 -5.79 6.56
N TRP A 14 27.95 -7.06 6.92
CA TRP A 14 29.14 -7.68 7.50
C TRP A 14 30.35 -7.59 6.56
N LEU A 15 30.16 -7.86 5.27
CA LEU A 15 31.24 -7.75 4.27
C LEU A 15 31.72 -6.30 4.11
N ILE A 16 30.83 -5.31 4.15
CA ILE A 16 31.21 -3.90 4.09
C ILE A 16 32.01 -3.46 5.31
N LEU A 17 31.64 -3.95 6.50
CA LEU A 17 32.29 -3.59 7.76
C LEU A 17 33.59 -4.37 7.99
N SER A 18 33.76 -5.57 7.42
CA SER A 18 34.94 -6.39 7.61
C SER A 18 36.11 -5.90 6.77
N LYS A 19 37.24 -5.60 7.41
CA LYS A 19 38.47 -5.18 6.72
C LYS A 19 38.99 -6.21 5.69
N LYS A 20 38.69 -7.50 5.90
CA LYS A 20 39.12 -8.60 5.01
C LYS A 20 38.45 -8.63 3.65
N SER A 21 37.29 -7.99 3.48
CA SER A 21 36.57 -8.00 2.20
C SER A 21 37.19 -7.09 1.14
N PHE A 22 38.14 -6.25 1.49
CA PHE A 22 38.67 -5.16 0.67
C PHE A 22 40.00 -5.41 -0.02
N GLU A 23 40.66 -6.52 0.24
CA GLU A 23 41.80 -6.97 -0.58
C GLU A 23 41.35 -7.48 -1.97
N SER A 24 40.09 -7.87 -2.14
CA SER A 24 39.54 -8.14 -3.46
C SER A 24 39.19 -6.79 -4.12
N LYS A 25 39.80 -6.49 -5.27
CA LYS A 25 39.68 -5.29 -6.11
C LYS A 25 38.23 -4.90 -6.49
N ILE A 26 37.35 -4.68 -5.50
CA ILE A 26 36.01 -4.17 -5.72
C ILE A 26 36.06 -2.66 -5.63
N PHE A 27 35.91 -1.99 -6.77
CA PHE A 27 35.90 -0.53 -6.91
C PHE A 27 34.62 0.12 -6.37
N ILE A 28 34.26 -0.13 -5.12
CA ILE A 28 33.26 0.68 -4.43
C ILE A 28 34.02 1.73 -3.64
N LYS A 29 33.85 3.00 -3.99
CA LYS A 29 34.41 4.12 -3.23
C LYS A 29 33.92 4.09 -1.79
N ASN A 30 34.72 4.59 -0.86
CA ASN A 30 34.36 4.56 0.57
C ASN A 30 33.06 5.32 0.86
N ASP A 31 32.83 6.43 0.14
CA ASP A 31 31.64 7.25 0.26
C ASP A 31 30.37 6.44 -0.11
N MET A 32 30.43 5.64 -1.16
CA MET A 32 29.31 4.77 -1.58
C MET A 32 29.00 3.69 -0.56
N LYS A 33 30.03 3.18 0.13
CA LYS A 33 29.82 2.19 1.21
C LYS A 33 29.14 2.80 2.39
N VAL A 34 29.60 3.98 2.83
CA VAL A 34 28.97 4.73 3.91
C VAL A 34 27.52 5.07 3.57
N PHE A 35 27.30 5.56 2.35
CA PHE A 35 25.96 5.86 1.86
C PHE A 35 25.03 4.64 1.93
N VAL A 36 25.45 3.48 1.42
CA VAL A 36 24.65 2.25 1.41
C VAL A 36 24.36 1.76 2.82
N LEU A 37 25.32 1.85 3.75
CA LEU A 37 25.13 1.49 5.14
C LEU A 37 24.11 2.41 5.83
N ILE A 38 24.28 3.73 5.68
CA ILE A 38 23.36 4.71 6.28
C ILE A 38 21.96 4.50 5.69
N PHE A 39 21.85 4.43 4.37
CA PHE A 39 20.58 4.22 3.70
C PHE A 39 19.92 2.90 4.11
N GLY A 40 20.72 1.81 4.24
CA GLY A 40 20.23 0.52 4.69
C GLY A 40 19.69 0.54 6.12
N ILE A 41 20.45 1.11 7.05
CA ILE A 41 20.05 1.19 8.47
C ILE A 41 18.83 2.10 8.64
N THR A 42 18.85 3.28 8.01
CA THR A 42 17.73 4.23 8.11
C THR A 42 16.47 3.69 7.45
N GLY A 43 16.59 3.05 6.28
CA GLY A 43 15.45 2.44 5.59
C GLY A 43 14.77 1.36 6.43
N VAL A 44 15.55 0.46 7.05
CA VAL A 44 15.01 -0.57 7.95
C VAL A 44 14.40 0.05 9.21
N TYR A 45 15.08 1.02 9.83
CA TYR A 45 14.58 1.69 11.03
C TYR A 45 13.26 2.42 10.78
N VAL A 46 13.19 3.23 9.72
CA VAL A 46 11.99 4.01 9.38
C VAL A 46 10.81 3.09 9.04
N SER A 47 11.06 2.01 8.28
CA SER A 47 9.99 1.06 7.94
C SER A 47 9.51 0.23 9.13
N SER A 48 10.37 0.00 10.14
CA SER A 48 9.95 -0.68 11.37
C SER A 48 8.96 0.14 12.20
N THR A 49 8.98 1.46 12.02
CA THR A 49 8.08 2.39 12.73
C THR A 49 6.78 2.61 11.94
N PHE A 50 6.88 2.65 10.60
CA PHE A 50 5.76 2.94 9.71
C PHE A 50 5.68 1.90 8.60
N ILE A 51 4.67 1.05 8.64
CA ILE A 51 4.47 -0.03 7.65
C ILE A 51 4.41 0.49 6.20
N ARG A 52 3.88 1.69 5.99
CA ARG A 52 3.80 2.33 4.66
C ARG A 52 5.17 2.66 4.05
N LEU A 53 6.23 2.67 4.88
CA LEU A 53 7.60 2.96 4.46
C LEU A 53 8.40 1.68 4.16
N GLU A 54 7.75 0.52 4.10
CA GLU A 54 8.36 -0.78 3.76
C GLU A 54 9.10 -0.74 2.41
N LEU A 55 8.67 0.12 1.48
CA LEU A 55 9.37 0.34 0.21
C LEU A 55 10.84 0.74 0.42
N PHE A 56 11.12 1.63 1.38
CA PHE A 56 12.49 2.06 1.68
C PHE A 56 13.32 0.93 2.26
N ALA A 57 12.74 0.10 3.13
CA ALA A 57 13.42 -1.11 3.60
C ALA A 57 13.70 -2.08 2.46
N SER A 58 12.74 -2.31 1.58
CA SER A 58 12.87 -3.21 0.44
C SER A 58 14.00 -2.78 -0.49
N LEU A 59 14.07 -1.51 -0.85
CA LEU A 59 15.16 -0.95 -1.66
C LEU A 59 16.51 -1.11 -0.98
N SER A 60 16.58 -0.80 0.32
CA SER A 60 17.81 -0.94 1.11
C SER A 60 18.29 -2.38 1.16
N LEU A 61 17.39 -3.33 1.41
CA LEU A 61 17.70 -4.76 1.46
C LEU A 61 18.18 -5.28 0.10
N VAL A 62 17.56 -4.85 -1.00
CA VAL A 62 17.98 -5.23 -2.36
C VAL A 62 19.39 -4.75 -2.64
N ILE A 63 19.73 -3.50 -2.31
CA ILE A 63 21.06 -2.94 -2.54
C ILE A 63 22.11 -3.70 -1.72
N LEU A 64 21.88 -3.91 -0.42
CA LEU A 64 22.81 -4.64 0.45
C LEU A 64 22.97 -6.10 0.04
N ALA A 65 21.88 -6.77 -0.32
CA ALA A 65 21.90 -8.14 -0.81
C ALA A 65 22.65 -8.27 -2.15
N SER A 66 22.50 -7.31 -3.05
CA SER A 66 23.20 -7.27 -4.33
C SER A 66 24.71 -7.15 -4.15
N ILE A 67 25.17 -6.33 -3.19
CA ILE A 67 26.61 -6.21 -2.85
C ILE A 67 27.12 -7.55 -2.33
N SER A 68 26.41 -8.17 -1.40
CA SER A 68 26.76 -9.48 -0.85
C SER A 68 26.88 -10.53 -1.96
N LEU A 69 25.85 -10.65 -2.78
CA LEU A 69 25.80 -11.63 -3.85
C LEU A 69 26.91 -11.42 -4.88
N SER A 70 27.21 -10.15 -5.22
CA SER A 70 28.28 -9.79 -6.13
C SER A 70 29.64 -10.20 -5.57
N ILE A 71 29.92 -9.91 -4.28
CA ILE A 71 31.21 -10.25 -3.64
C ILE A 71 31.35 -11.78 -3.53
N LEU A 72 30.32 -12.48 -3.07
CA LEU A 72 30.34 -13.94 -2.92
C LEU A 72 30.53 -14.62 -4.27
N SER A 73 29.79 -14.20 -5.30
CA SER A 73 29.91 -14.74 -6.65
C SER A 73 31.29 -14.52 -7.22
N LYS A 74 31.83 -13.29 -7.11
CA LYS A 74 33.17 -12.98 -7.59
C LYS A 74 34.25 -13.82 -6.92
N ASN A 75 34.24 -13.92 -5.60
CA ASN A 75 35.19 -14.72 -4.86
C ASN A 75 35.09 -16.21 -5.22
N PHE A 76 33.86 -16.72 -5.38
CA PHE A 76 33.62 -18.11 -5.75
C PHE A 76 34.12 -18.43 -7.16
N PHE A 77 33.90 -17.55 -8.13
CA PHE A 77 34.35 -17.75 -9.52
C PHE A 77 35.84 -17.51 -9.72
N MET A 78 36.47 -16.68 -8.87
CA MET A 78 37.93 -16.42 -8.92
C MET A 78 38.78 -17.59 -8.39
N ILE A 79 38.19 -18.56 -7.67
CA ILE A 79 38.93 -19.76 -7.25
C ILE A 79 39.36 -20.52 -8.50
N ASN A 80 40.65 -20.39 -8.80
CA ASN A 80 41.22 -20.94 -10.00
C ASN A 80 41.65 -22.40 -9.76
N THR A 81 40.72 -23.31 -9.86
CA THR A 81 41.00 -24.74 -9.82
C THR A 81 40.41 -25.38 -11.07
N SER A 82 41.31 -25.92 -11.91
CA SER A 82 40.96 -26.56 -13.16
C SER A 82 40.45 -28.01 -13.00
N THR A 83 40.16 -28.43 -11.78
CA THR A 83 39.66 -29.79 -11.51
C THR A 83 38.19 -29.93 -11.87
N LYS A 84 37.78 -31.10 -12.38
CA LYS A 84 36.36 -31.42 -12.69
C LYS A 84 35.44 -31.15 -11.49
N LYS A 85 35.93 -31.39 -10.25
CA LYS A 85 35.19 -31.12 -9.01
C LYS A 85 34.90 -29.64 -8.83
N SER A 86 35.85 -28.76 -9.14
CA SER A 86 35.68 -27.31 -9.03
C SER A 86 34.62 -26.78 -10.02
N ILE A 87 34.63 -27.30 -11.24
CA ILE A 87 33.62 -26.95 -12.25
C ILE A 87 32.23 -27.36 -11.77
N LEU A 88 32.09 -28.58 -11.21
CA LEU A 88 30.83 -29.05 -10.66
C LEU A 88 30.32 -28.14 -9.54
N PHE A 89 31.19 -27.73 -8.60
CA PHE A 89 30.80 -26.81 -7.52
C PHE A 89 30.36 -25.45 -8.05
N LYS A 90 30.99 -24.91 -9.09
CA LYS A 90 30.57 -23.66 -9.73
C LYS A 90 29.18 -23.78 -10.36
N ILE A 91 28.90 -24.88 -11.04
CA ILE A 91 27.59 -25.16 -11.61
C ILE A 91 26.53 -25.28 -10.51
N LEU A 92 26.82 -26.06 -9.44
CA LEU A 92 25.91 -26.21 -8.31
C LEU A 92 25.58 -24.87 -7.63
N PHE A 93 26.57 -24.00 -7.49
CA PHE A 93 26.37 -22.66 -6.94
C PHE A 93 25.41 -21.83 -7.80
N VAL A 94 25.63 -21.81 -9.13
CA VAL A 94 24.72 -21.11 -10.05
C VAL A 94 23.31 -21.67 -9.99
N VAL A 95 23.17 -22.99 -10.01
CA VAL A 95 21.88 -23.67 -9.91
C VAL A 95 21.19 -23.34 -8.59
N LEU A 96 21.90 -23.34 -7.48
CA LEU A 96 21.35 -22.96 -6.16
C LEU A 96 20.84 -21.52 -6.15
N ILE A 97 21.61 -20.57 -6.68
CA ILE A 97 21.20 -19.17 -6.78
C ILE A 97 19.96 -19.04 -7.68
N LEU A 98 19.95 -19.71 -8.83
CA LEU A 98 18.78 -19.69 -9.71
C LEU A 98 17.53 -20.26 -9.02
N ILE A 99 17.64 -21.38 -8.30
CA ILE A 99 16.54 -21.95 -7.52
C ILE A 99 16.05 -20.96 -6.48
N LEU A 100 16.95 -20.33 -5.72
CA LEU A 100 16.58 -19.35 -4.68
C LEU A 100 15.79 -18.15 -5.22
N PHE A 101 16.09 -17.70 -6.44
CA PHE A 101 15.40 -16.56 -7.04
C PHE A 101 14.19 -16.95 -7.89
N ILE A 102 14.22 -18.10 -8.58
CA ILE A 102 13.11 -18.55 -9.43
C ILE A 102 11.97 -19.13 -8.59
N THR A 103 12.29 -19.84 -7.51
CA THR A 103 11.24 -20.48 -6.69
C THR A 103 10.18 -19.48 -6.20
N PRO A 104 10.51 -18.31 -5.61
CA PRO A 104 9.50 -17.34 -5.19
C PRO A 104 8.72 -16.70 -6.36
N MET A 105 9.22 -16.77 -7.57
CA MET A 105 8.49 -16.28 -8.76
C MET A 105 7.33 -17.20 -9.16
N ILE A 106 7.42 -18.50 -8.80
CA ILE A 106 6.50 -19.52 -9.24
C ILE A 106 5.69 -20.09 -8.07
N PHE A 107 6.28 -20.18 -6.88
CA PHE A 107 5.68 -20.79 -5.68
C PHE A 107 5.53 -19.80 -4.53
N PRO A 108 4.44 -19.93 -3.74
CA PRO A 108 3.27 -20.76 -3.98
C PRO A 108 2.38 -20.23 -5.12
N SER A 109 1.57 -21.05 -5.75
CA SER A 109 0.78 -20.69 -6.94
C SER A 109 -0.18 -19.52 -6.73
N ASN A 110 -0.63 -19.28 -5.51
CA ASN A 110 -1.56 -18.22 -5.13
C ASN A 110 -0.89 -16.92 -4.64
N LEU A 111 0.41 -16.94 -4.35
CA LEU A 111 1.15 -15.81 -3.77
C LEU A 111 2.52 -15.62 -4.44
N ASN A 112 2.65 -16.01 -5.70
CA ASN A 112 3.91 -15.85 -6.42
C ASN A 112 3.99 -14.46 -7.09
N TRP A 113 5.20 -14.11 -7.52
CA TRP A 113 5.44 -12.81 -8.13
C TRP A 113 4.79 -12.62 -9.50
N ILE A 114 4.70 -13.69 -10.29
CA ILE A 114 4.08 -13.63 -11.61
C ILE A 114 2.61 -13.24 -11.46
N ASN A 115 1.89 -13.90 -10.56
CA ASN A 115 0.50 -13.56 -10.28
C ASN A 115 0.34 -12.16 -9.64
N ALA A 116 1.30 -11.73 -8.81
CA ALA A 116 1.28 -10.39 -8.22
C ALA A 116 1.46 -9.27 -9.27
N ILE A 117 2.13 -9.53 -10.39
CA ILE A 117 2.27 -8.56 -11.49
C ILE A 117 0.96 -8.38 -12.25
N ASP A 118 0.21 -9.47 -12.46
CA ASP A 118 -1.06 -9.44 -13.18
C ASP A 118 -2.22 -8.96 -12.30
N SER A 119 -2.06 -9.00 -10.99
CA SER A 119 -3.07 -8.48 -10.07
C SER A 119 -2.99 -6.97 -10.00
N PRO A 120 -4.12 -6.23 -10.11
CA PRO A 120 -4.14 -4.81 -9.82
C PRO A 120 -3.55 -4.58 -8.44
N PRO A 121 -2.81 -3.48 -8.22
CA PRO A 121 -2.30 -3.17 -6.89
C PRO A 121 -3.43 -3.25 -5.86
N VAL A 122 -3.23 -3.99 -4.77
CA VAL A 122 -4.21 -4.14 -3.67
C VAL A 122 -4.73 -2.78 -3.20
N ILE A 123 -3.88 -1.78 -3.28
CA ILE A 123 -4.15 -0.37 -3.04
C ILE A 123 -5.34 0.16 -3.88
N LEU A 124 -5.42 -0.19 -5.17
CA LEU A 124 -6.48 0.26 -6.07
C LEU A 124 -7.76 -0.59 -5.96
N ASN A 125 -7.69 -1.72 -5.30
CA ASN A 125 -8.87 -2.55 -5.05
C ASN A 125 -9.72 -2.04 -3.88
N GLY A 126 -9.22 -1.09 -3.08
CA GLY A 126 -9.92 -0.49 -1.94
C GLY A 126 -10.31 -1.46 -0.82
N ALA A 127 -10.48 -2.71 -1.14
CA ALA A 127 -10.79 -3.81 -0.24
C ALA A 127 -10.02 -5.06 -0.63
N THR A 128 -9.81 -5.94 0.33
CA THR A 128 -9.24 -7.29 0.10
C THR A 128 -10.29 -8.22 -0.53
N VAL A 129 -10.93 -7.77 -1.61
CA VAL A 129 -11.96 -8.53 -2.29
C VAL A 129 -11.32 -9.52 -3.26
N ASN A 130 -11.75 -10.75 -3.22
CA ASN A 130 -11.35 -11.77 -4.18
C ASN A 130 -12.61 -12.22 -4.94
N PRO A 131 -12.77 -11.95 -6.24
CA PRO A 131 -11.75 -11.49 -7.18
C PRO A 131 -11.43 -9.99 -7.08
N PRO A 132 -10.25 -9.56 -7.57
CA PRO A 132 -9.89 -8.14 -7.61
C PRO A 132 -10.87 -7.39 -8.50
N SER A 133 -11.27 -6.19 -8.05
CA SER A 133 -12.19 -5.30 -8.74
C SER A 133 -11.43 -4.20 -9.49
N SER A 134 -11.96 -3.73 -10.61
CA SER A 134 -11.45 -2.58 -11.35
C SER A 134 -12.15 -1.27 -10.97
N ASP A 135 -13.08 -1.29 -10.01
CA ASP A 135 -13.99 -0.20 -9.68
C ASP A 135 -13.29 1.13 -9.44
N TRP A 136 -12.21 1.13 -8.65
CA TRP A 136 -11.42 2.34 -8.42
C TRP A 136 -10.78 2.88 -9.68
N LYS A 137 -10.27 2.03 -10.54
CA LYS A 137 -9.67 2.45 -11.81
C LYS A 137 -10.71 3.08 -12.72
N GLU A 138 -11.87 2.47 -12.81
CA GLU A 138 -13.00 2.95 -13.62
C GLU A 138 -13.56 4.26 -13.06
N ALA A 139 -13.72 4.37 -11.75
CA ALA A 139 -14.16 5.59 -11.08
C ALA A 139 -13.20 6.77 -11.30
N LEU A 140 -11.88 6.52 -11.19
CA LEU A 140 -10.87 7.54 -11.39
C LEU A 140 -10.78 7.99 -12.85
N GLU A 141 -10.93 7.07 -13.80
CA GLU A 141 -11.02 7.39 -15.21
C GLU A 141 -12.29 8.20 -15.51
N TRP A 142 -13.42 7.84 -14.89
CA TRP A 142 -14.66 8.61 -15.01
C TRP A 142 -14.49 10.03 -14.46
N ILE A 143 -13.88 10.20 -13.29
CA ILE A 143 -13.58 11.51 -12.70
C ILE A 143 -12.74 12.34 -13.68
N LYS A 144 -11.67 11.77 -14.21
CA LYS A 144 -10.79 12.44 -15.16
C LYS A 144 -11.49 12.95 -16.40
N ILE A 145 -12.42 12.17 -16.95
CA ILE A 145 -13.10 12.48 -18.22
C ILE A 145 -14.31 13.39 -18.01
N ASN A 146 -15.06 13.20 -16.92
CA ASN A 146 -16.39 13.78 -16.76
C ASN A 146 -16.45 14.98 -15.81
N THR A 147 -15.36 15.36 -15.15
CA THR A 147 -15.31 16.55 -14.30
C THR A 147 -14.40 17.62 -14.92
N PRO A 148 -14.62 18.93 -14.67
CA PRO A 148 -13.71 20.00 -15.08
C PRO A 148 -12.28 19.78 -14.54
N GLU A 149 -11.25 20.25 -15.27
CA GLU A 149 -9.85 20.05 -14.89
C GLU A 149 -9.48 20.74 -13.57
N ASP A 150 -10.12 21.85 -13.25
CA ASP A 150 -9.94 22.65 -12.04
C ASP A 150 -10.79 22.19 -10.84
N SER A 151 -11.54 21.09 -11.00
CA SER A 151 -12.43 20.59 -9.93
C SER A 151 -11.65 20.12 -8.72
N VAL A 152 -12.22 20.40 -7.55
CA VAL A 152 -11.75 19.92 -6.24
C VAL A 152 -12.66 18.79 -5.76
N ILE A 153 -12.07 17.63 -5.49
CA ILE A 153 -12.79 16.43 -5.04
C ILE A 153 -12.64 16.29 -3.53
N ALA A 154 -13.75 16.29 -2.81
CA ALA A 154 -13.79 15.88 -1.42
C ALA A 154 -13.87 14.35 -1.34
N SER A 155 -12.92 13.74 -0.65
CA SER A 155 -12.90 12.29 -0.41
C SER A 155 -12.18 11.99 0.91
N TRP A 156 -12.41 10.84 1.50
CA TRP A 156 -11.59 10.44 2.62
C TRP A 156 -10.10 10.45 2.21
N TRP A 157 -9.22 10.93 3.07
CA TRP A 157 -7.79 11.19 2.78
C TRP A 157 -7.04 9.98 2.20
N ASP A 158 -7.51 8.76 2.45
CA ASP A 158 -6.92 7.54 1.93
C ASP A 158 -6.87 7.49 0.39
N TYR A 159 -7.76 8.20 -0.28
CA TYR A 159 -7.94 8.16 -1.73
C TYR A 159 -7.29 9.35 -2.44
N GLY A 160 -6.81 10.34 -1.70
CA GLY A 160 -6.33 11.60 -2.26
C GLY A 160 -5.27 11.43 -3.34
N TYR A 161 -4.24 10.62 -3.09
CA TYR A 161 -3.19 10.40 -4.09
C TYR A 161 -3.70 9.70 -5.36
N TRP A 162 -4.71 8.85 -5.26
CA TRP A 162 -5.27 8.22 -6.44
C TRP A 162 -6.04 9.21 -7.29
N ILE A 163 -6.85 10.06 -6.64
CA ILE A 163 -7.59 11.11 -7.31
C ILE A 163 -6.62 12.10 -7.97
N GLN A 164 -5.55 12.50 -7.28
CA GLN A 164 -4.55 13.41 -7.84
C GLN A 164 -3.77 12.79 -9.00
N THR A 165 -3.34 11.55 -8.88
CA THR A 165 -2.43 10.92 -9.85
C THR A 165 -3.13 10.26 -11.03
N LEU A 166 -4.28 9.63 -10.81
CA LEU A 166 -5.03 8.89 -11.83
C LEU A 166 -6.29 9.66 -12.27
N GLY A 167 -6.97 10.29 -11.32
CA GLY A 167 -8.12 11.14 -11.61
C GLY A 167 -7.74 12.53 -12.13
N GLU A 168 -6.47 12.94 -11.98
CA GLU A 168 -5.93 14.24 -12.39
C GLU A 168 -6.77 15.41 -11.87
N ARG A 169 -7.27 15.33 -10.63
CA ARG A 169 -8.06 16.37 -9.96
C ARG A 169 -7.48 16.72 -8.61
N ALA A 170 -7.70 17.97 -8.19
CA ALA A 170 -7.33 18.41 -6.86
C ALA A 170 -8.19 17.71 -5.79
N THR A 171 -7.64 17.52 -4.59
CA THR A 171 -8.34 16.95 -3.43
C THR A 171 -8.18 17.83 -2.22
N LEU A 172 -9.17 17.80 -1.31
CA LEU A 172 -9.10 18.52 -0.04
C LEU A 172 -8.03 17.95 0.90
N SER A 173 -7.87 16.63 0.90
CA SER A 173 -6.91 15.93 1.75
C SER A 173 -6.35 14.70 1.03
N ASP A 174 -5.15 14.29 1.41
CA ASP A 174 -4.45 13.17 0.82
C ASP A 174 -3.67 12.34 1.86
N ASN A 175 -3.01 11.30 1.38
CA ASN A 175 -2.26 10.35 2.22
C ASN A 175 -1.02 10.95 2.92
N SER A 176 -0.62 12.18 2.58
CA SER A 176 0.44 12.87 3.32
C SER A 176 0.03 13.23 4.75
N THR A 177 -1.29 13.41 4.97
CA THR A 177 -1.89 13.76 6.28
C THR A 177 -1.28 15.00 6.94
N ILE A 178 -0.68 15.90 6.16
CA ILE A 178 0.00 17.11 6.67
C ILE A 178 -1.01 18.09 7.25
N HIS A 179 -2.19 18.18 6.63
CA HIS A 179 -3.25 19.11 7.04
C HIS A 179 -4.30 18.39 7.89
N SER A 180 -3.97 18.08 9.14
CA SER A 180 -4.88 17.37 10.06
C SER A 180 -6.22 18.08 10.26
N ASN A 181 -6.23 19.42 10.24
CA ASN A 181 -7.47 20.21 10.38
C ASN A 181 -8.44 19.94 9.21
N LEU A 182 -7.94 19.86 7.98
CA LEU A 182 -8.78 19.53 6.82
C LEU A 182 -9.35 18.11 6.91
N ILE A 183 -8.60 17.17 7.46
CA ILE A 183 -9.08 15.81 7.68
C ILE A 183 -10.17 15.79 8.75
N GLU A 184 -10.00 16.58 9.82
CA GLU A 184 -11.01 16.74 10.87
C GLU A 184 -12.29 17.38 10.32
N ASP A 185 -12.16 18.47 9.56
CA ASP A 185 -13.31 19.16 8.93
C ASP A 185 -14.04 18.22 7.96
N HIS A 186 -13.30 17.43 7.18
CA HIS A 186 -13.86 16.43 6.30
C HIS A 186 -14.61 15.34 7.06
N ALA A 187 -14.03 14.84 8.16
CA ALA A 187 -14.68 13.87 9.03
C ALA A 187 -15.99 14.42 9.64
N ARG A 188 -15.98 15.67 10.07
CA ARG A 188 -17.17 16.38 10.58
C ARG A 188 -18.24 16.54 9.50
N MET A 189 -17.84 16.92 8.30
CA MET A 189 -18.72 17.07 7.14
C MET A 189 -19.43 15.76 6.82
N LEU A 190 -18.72 14.65 6.73
CA LEU A 190 -19.29 13.33 6.46
C LEU A 190 -20.34 12.89 7.49
N LEU A 191 -20.11 13.22 8.78
CA LEU A 191 -20.97 12.84 9.90
C LEU A 191 -22.03 13.88 10.27
N SER A 192 -22.06 15.05 9.61
CA SER A 192 -23.11 16.05 9.77
C SER A 192 -24.37 15.66 9.03
N ASN A 193 -25.47 16.36 9.30
CA ASN A 193 -26.66 16.20 8.48
C ASN A 193 -26.40 16.73 7.04
N PRO A 194 -27.16 16.30 6.02
CA PRO A 194 -26.90 16.66 4.63
C PRO A 194 -26.83 18.17 4.36
N ASP A 195 -27.64 18.98 5.01
CA ASP A 195 -27.69 20.44 4.77
C ASP A 195 -26.43 21.13 5.34
N GLU A 196 -25.99 20.73 6.52
CA GLU A 196 -24.74 21.20 7.13
C GLU A 196 -23.52 20.71 6.35
N GLY A 197 -23.52 19.44 5.97
CA GLY A 197 -22.45 18.86 5.16
C GLY A 197 -22.27 19.55 3.82
N TRP A 198 -23.39 19.88 3.15
CA TRP A 198 -23.37 20.66 1.93
C TRP A 198 -22.77 22.07 2.12
N LYS A 199 -23.13 22.74 3.20
CA LYS A 199 -22.54 24.03 3.56
C LYS A 199 -21.03 23.94 3.76
N MET A 200 -20.58 22.94 4.53
CA MET A 200 -19.16 22.73 4.76
C MET A 200 -18.40 22.44 3.46
N LEU A 201 -18.97 21.66 2.53
CA LEU A 201 -18.40 21.42 1.20
C LEU A 201 -18.22 22.72 0.42
N GLN A 202 -19.23 23.59 0.44
CA GLN A 202 -19.14 24.90 -0.22
C GLN A 202 -18.07 25.80 0.40
N GLU A 203 -17.96 25.82 1.73
CA GLU A 203 -16.93 26.58 2.45
C GLU A 203 -15.51 26.07 2.16
N MET A 204 -15.35 24.77 1.95
CA MET A 204 -14.09 24.14 1.55
C MET A 204 -13.80 24.26 0.04
N ASN A 205 -14.71 24.87 -0.75
CA ASN A 205 -14.63 24.97 -2.20
C ASN A 205 -14.49 23.59 -2.91
N ALA A 206 -15.21 22.59 -2.45
CA ALA A 206 -15.28 21.30 -3.10
C ALA A 206 -16.41 21.26 -4.12
N ASP A 207 -16.11 20.74 -5.31
CA ASP A 207 -17.07 20.64 -6.41
C ASP A 207 -17.78 19.29 -6.42
N TYR A 208 -17.07 18.25 -5.99
CA TYR A 208 -17.57 16.87 -5.95
C TYR A 208 -17.20 16.21 -4.64
N ILE A 209 -18.01 15.22 -4.25
CA ILE A 209 -17.71 14.33 -3.13
C ILE A 209 -17.68 12.89 -3.62
N VAL A 210 -16.68 12.13 -3.16
CA VAL A 210 -16.51 10.72 -3.46
C VAL A 210 -16.46 9.94 -2.16
N THR A 211 -17.33 8.96 -2.02
CA THR A 211 -17.29 7.95 -0.97
C THR A 211 -17.11 6.57 -1.60
N PHE A 212 -16.43 5.69 -0.93
CA PHE A 212 -16.24 4.32 -1.35
C PHE A 212 -16.92 3.38 -0.36
N ILE A 213 -17.73 2.48 -0.89
CA ILE A 213 -18.37 1.41 -0.12
C ILE A 213 -18.01 0.05 -0.70
N SER A 214 -17.86 -0.94 0.16
CA SER A 214 -17.61 -2.31 -0.25
C SER A 214 -18.91 -3.11 -0.14
N VAL A 215 -19.51 -3.39 -1.28
CA VAL A 215 -20.81 -4.06 -1.37
C VAL A 215 -20.77 -5.25 -2.31
N GLN A 216 -21.66 -6.19 -2.06
CA GLN A 216 -21.98 -7.26 -3.00
C GLN A 216 -23.44 -7.15 -3.38
N LYS A 217 -23.70 -7.04 -4.69
CA LYS A 217 -25.04 -7.18 -5.24
C LYS A 217 -25.37 -8.67 -5.34
N VAL A 218 -26.45 -9.08 -4.72
CA VAL A 218 -26.95 -10.45 -4.81
C VAL A 218 -28.21 -10.43 -5.67
N GLU A 219 -28.10 -10.97 -6.88
CA GLU A 219 -29.24 -11.20 -7.74
C GLU A 219 -29.90 -12.50 -7.29
N ASP A 220 -31.01 -12.40 -6.58
CA ASP A 220 -31.83 -13.56 -6.23
C ASP A 220 -33.06 -13.59 -7.13
N ALA A 221 -33.22 -14.67 -7.89
CA ALA A 221 -34.37 -14.86 -8.79
C ALA A 221 -35.72 -14.98 -8.03
N GLN A 222 -35.73 -15.04 -6.70
CA GLN A 222 -36.92 -15.13 -5.86
C GLN A 222 -37.39 -13.79 -5.26
N TRP A 223 -36.57 -12.71 -5.38
CA TRP A 223 -36.88 -11.41 -4.81
C TRP A 223 -37.05 -10.39 -5.95
N GLU A 224 -38.10 -9.59 -5.87
CA GLU A 224 -38.42 -8.59 -6.90
C GLU A 224 -37.41 -7.42 -6.93
N ASP A 225 -36.65 -7.20 -5.85
CA ASP A 225 -35.66 -6.14 -5.72
C ASP A 225 -34.26 -6.71 -5.53
N ASP A 226 -33.29 -6.17 -6.29
CA ASP A 226 -31.87 -6.44 -6.10
C ASP A 226 -31.43 -6.00 -4.69
N GLN A 227 -30.90 -6.91 -3.90
CA GLN A 227 -30.41 -6.60 -2.57
C GLN A 227 -28.91 -6.33 -2.60
N ILE A 228 -28.49 -5.26 -1.92
CA ILE A 228 -27.10 -4.88 -1.74
C ILE A 228 -26.70 -5.23 -0.32
N TYR A 229 -25.64 -6.03 -0.17
CA TYR A 229 -25.07 -6.38 1.11
C TYR A 229 -23.72 -5.69 1.29
N LEU A 230 -23.54 -5.02 2.43
CA LEU A 230 -22.22 -4.50 2.83
C LEU A 230 -21.32 -5.67 3.19
N LEU A 231 -20.10 -5.68 2.63
CA LEU A 231 -19.12 -6.76 2.85
C LEU A 231 -18.39 -6.63 4.20
N GLY A 232 -18.68 -5.58 4.98
CA GLY A 232 -18.15 -5.42 6.33
C GLY A 232 -16.66 -5.13 6.42
N GLY A 233 -16.09 -4.52 5.37
CA GLY A 233 -14.69 -4.09 5.41
C GLY A 233 -14.18 -3.56 4.09
N GLY A 234 -13.37 -2.52 4.15
CA GLY A 234 -12.65 -1.95 3.01
C GLY A 234 -13.18 -0.62 2.49
N GLY A 235 -14.46 -0.32 2.64
CA GLY A 235 -15.07 0.97 2.29
C GLY A 235 -15.09 1.96 3.47
N ASP A 236 -15.67 3.12 3.20
CA ASP A 236 -15.79 4.18 4.22
C ASP A 236 -16.79 3.82 5.31
N GLU A 237 -17.76 2.96 5.02
CA GLU A 237 -18.69 2.38 6.00
C GLU A 237 -17.97 1.67 7.14
N SER A 238 -16.82 1.05 6.86
CA SER A 238 -16.02 0.35 7.86
C SER A 238 -15.09 1.26 8.67
N LYS A 239 -14.99 2.54 8.27
CA LYS A 239 -14.10 3.53 8.89
C LYS A 239 -14.83 4.49 9.82
N ILE A 240 -16.13 4.36 9.97
CA ILE A 240 -16.98 5.31 10.73
C ILE A 240 -16.47 5.52 12.16
N PHE A 241 -15.98 4.47 12.82
CA PHE A 241 -15.35 4.59 14.13
C PHE A 241 -14.19 5.59 14.13
N TRP A 242 -13.29 5.48 13.15
CA TRP A 242 -12.14 6.37 13.02
C TRP A 242 -12.53 7.77 12.56
N ILE A 243 -13.50 7.88 11.66
CA ILE A 243 -14.04 9.16 11.18
C ILE A 243 -14.64 9.93 12.38
N ALA A 244 -15.46 9.28 13.20
CA ALA A 244 -16.04 9.90 14.39
C ALA A 244 -14.98 10.32 15.42
N ASN A 245 -13.96 9.49 15.63
CA ASN A 245 -12.85 9.81 16.53
C ASN A 245 -12.04 11.02 16.07
N ILE A 246 -11.73 11.07 14.78
CA ILE A 246 -11.00 12.20 14.16
C ILE A 246 -11.83 13.48 14.22
N ALA A 247 -13.14 13.39 13.98
CA ALA A 247 -14.08 14.51 14.08
C ALA A 247 -14.26 15.03 15.52
N GLY A 248 -13.74 14.32 16.53
CA GLY A 248 -13.95 14.63 17.94
C GLY A 248 -15.40 14.45 18.39
N LEU A 249 -16.15 13.57 17.73
CA LEU A 249 -17.57 13.31 17.99
C LEU A 249 -17.77 12.03 18.82
N PRO A 250 -18.87 11.93 19.60
CA PRO A 250 -19.16 10.75 20.41
C PRO A 250 -19.43 9.53 19.51
N MET A 251 -18.50 8.59 19.47
CA MET A 251 -18.53 7.41 18.60
C MET A 251 -19.82 6.58 18.74
N GLN A 252 -20.36 6.47 19.96
CA GLN A 252 -21.57 5.69 20.25
C GLN A 252 -22.83 6.20 19.53
N LYS A 253 -22.76 7.41 18.97
CA LYS A 253 -23.84 7.95 18.14
C LYS A 253 -23.85 7.32 16.74
N TYR A 254 -22.69 6.90 16.26
CA TYR A 254 -22.48 6.49 14.86
C TYR A 254 -22.20 5.01 14.69
N VAL A 255 -21.62 4.34 15.70
CA VAL A 255 -21.35 2.91 15.69
C VAL A 255 -21.89 2.24 16.95
N GLU A 256 -22.23 0.96 16.84
CA GLU A 256 -22.77 0.18 17.95
C GLU A 256 -21.74 0.00 19.07
N THR A 257 -22.19 0.11 20.32
CA THR A 257 -21.30 -0.04 21.49
C THR A 257 -20.77 -1.47 21.63
N SER A 258 -21.55 -2.45 21.16
CA SER A 258 -21.19 -3.87 21.19
C SER A 258 -20.20 -4.27 20.10
N ASP A 259 -20.24 -3.57 18.95
CA ASP A 259 -19.38 -3.82 17.81
C ASP A 259 -19.17 -2.52 17.02
N ALA A 260 -17.99 -1.95 17.14
CA ALA A 260 -17.62 -0.70 16.47
C ALA A 260 -17.54 -0.80 14.93
N SER A 261 -17.68 -1.99 14.37
CA SER A 261 -17.79 -2.20 12.91
C SER A 261 -19.22 -2.06 12.41
N VAL A 262 -20.20 -2.02 13.29
CA VAL A 262 -21.62 -1.94 12.94
C VAL A 262 -22.12 -0.50 13.08
N PRO A 263 -22.49 0.17 11.95
CA PRO A 263 -23.06 1.50 11.98
C PRO A 263 -24.45 1.51 12.63
N THR A 264 -24.77 2.60 13.34
CA THR A 264 -26.10 2.80 13.96
C THR A 264 -27.14 3.26 12.93
N ASN A 265 -28.42 3.12 13.26
CA ASN A 265 -29.51 3.71 12.50
C ASN A 265 -29.38 5.24 12.34
N TYR A 266 -28.77 5.91 13.33
CA TYR A 266 -28.51 7.35 13.23
C TYR A 266 -27.56 7.67 12.10
N LEU A 267 -26.47 6.90 11.94
CA LEU A 267 -25.54 7.10 10.82
C LEU A 267 -26.27 7.05 9.48
N TRP A 268 -27.03 6.01 9.24
CA TRP A 268 -27.71 5.79 7.95
C TRP A 268 -28.79 6.84 7.67
N ASN A 269 -29.53 7.25 8.68
CA ASN A 269 -30.69 8.09 8.46
C ASN A 269 -30.43 9.59 8.57
N GLU A 270 -29.40 10.01 9.29
CA GLU A 270 -29.24 11.42 9.66
C GLU A 270 -27.91 12.04 9.18
N THR A 271 -26.97 11.23 8.68
CA THR A 271 -25.67 11.77 8.25
C THR A 271 -25.54 11.87 6.74
N LEU A 272 -24.67 12.78 6.29
CA LEU A 272 -24.39 12.94 4.86
C LEU A 272 -23.84 11.63 4.26
N ILE A 273 -22.84 11.01 4.88
CA ILE A 273 -22.30 9.74 4.39
C ILE A 273 -23.36 8.63 4.35
N GLY A 274 -24.22 8.54 5.37
CA GLY A 274 -25.30 7.55 5.39
C GLY A 274 -26.32 7.74 4.28
N LYS A 275 -26.59 8.99 3.90
CA LYS A 275 -27.50 9.31 2.77
C LYS A 275 -26.86 9.13 1.39
N MET A 276 -25.54 9.10 1.31
CA MET A 276 -24.82 8.83 0.05
C MET A 276 -24.68 7.33 -0.23
N ILE A 277 -24.82 6.50 0.79
CA ILE A 277 -24.77 5.03 0.65
C ILE A 277 -26.19 4.55 0.28
N PRO A 278 -26.34 3.80 -0.84
CA PRO A 278 -27.63 3.33 -1.35
C PRO A 278 -28.32 2.32 -0.43
#